data_e3eb5fd4a34302c8fc96a6e42014612e
#
_entry.id   e3eb5fd4a34302c8fc96a6e42014612e
#
_cell.length_a   1.000
_cell.length_b   1.000
_cell.length_c   1.000
_cell.angle_alpha   90.00
_cell.angle_beta   90.00
_cell.angle_gamma   90.00
#
_symmetry.space_group_name_H-M   'P 1'
#
loop_
_entity.id
_entity.type
_entity.pdbx_description
1 polymer ?
#
loop_
_entity_poly.entity_id
_entity_poly.type
_entity_poly.pdbx_seq_one_letter_code
_entity_poly.pdbx_strand_id
1 'polypeptide(L)'
;MAAKDLYEKDYYKILGVPKDADAAAIKKSYRKLAKDLHPDKNSGDKKIEEKFKAVSEAYDVVSDPKRRAEYDEARRYGAGSPMGGARRGPQGRPGGFPGGQNVNAEDMFGGGDLSDIFGGLFGGARQRGPRKGSDLETSVTITFEDSIHGVTLPLRLSTGNISARIPAGVKNDQRIRLKGKGQAGEPGAPAGDLFINVAVSPHPVFGRDGDNLTVLVPIRFEEAVNGADIKVPVLDGPAVTIRIPAGTKTGAKFRARGKGVVRPEKSGDLIVSVDIAVPGELSAAAKKALAEFTTATFDFDPREDLMRKSGNLSSVRKGTDD
;
A
#
# COMPACT_ATOMS: atom_id res chain seq x y z
N MET A 1 36.31 0.21 2.75
CA MET A 1 37.02 1.45 2.42
C MET A 1 38.44 1.36 2.98
N ALA A 2 39.44 1.62 2.16
CA ALA A 2 40.81 1.69 2.68
C ALA A 2 40.97 2.93 3.55
N ALA A 3 41.65 2.83 4.68
CA ALA A 3 41.93 3.95 5.59
C ALA A 3 42.50 5.20 4.90
N LYS A 4 43.02 5.03 3.69
CA LYS A 4 43.63 6.06 2.83
C LYS A 4 42.60 7.08 2.32
N ASP A 5 41.35 6.64 2.02
CA ASP A 5 40.31 7.51 1.46
C ASP A 5 39.75 8.53 2.48
N LEU A 6 39.82 8.22 3.78
CA LEU A 6 39.39 9.10 4.86
C LEU A 6 40.28 10.36 4.99
N TYR A 7 41.52 10.29 4.52
CA TYR A 7 42.47 11.38 4.63
C TYR A 7 42.55 12.27 3.39
N GLU A 8 42.12 11.76 2.22
CA GLU A 8 42.25 12.45 0.94
C GLU A 8 41.01 13.29 0.56
N LYS A 9 39.80 12.91 1.04
CA LYS A 9 38.55 13.57 0.67
C LYS A 9 38.11 14.62 1.71
N ASP A 10 37.77 15.83 1.26
CA ASP A 10 37.18 16.86 2.11
C ASP A 10 35.66 16.77 2.08
N TYR A 11 35.08 16.06 3.05
CA TYR A 11 33.63 15.84 3.12
C TYR A 11 32.83 17.12 3.32
N TYR A 12 33.37 18.14 4.00
CA TYR A 12 32.73 19.44 4.13
C TYR A 12 32.68 20.19 2.80
N LYS A 13 33.74 20.12 2.01
CA LYS A 13 33.77 20.67 0.64
C LYS A 13 32.82 19.96 -0.30
N ILE A 14 32.73 18.63 -0.20
CA ILE A 14 31.83 17.83 -1.03
C ILE A 14 30.36 18.21 -0.75
N LEU A 15 30.02 18.45 0.51
CA LEU A 15 28.69 18.94 0.90
C LEU A 15 28.48 20.44 0.70
N GLY A 16 29.55 21.21 0.40
CA GLY A 16 29.48 22.66 0.24
C GLY A 16 29.13 23.40 1.52
N VAL A 17 29.59 22.88 2.67
CA VAL A 17 29.38 23.52 3.99
C VAL A 17 30.71 23.84 4.67
N PRO A 18 30.77 24.85 5.57
CA PRO A 18 31.95 25.10 6.35
C PRO A 18 32.20 24.01 7.41
N LYS A 19 33.45 23.91 7.90
CA LYS A 19 33.85 22.81 8.83
C LYS A 19 33.14 22.90 10.19
N ASP A 20 32.70 24.10 10.58
CA ASP A 20 31.97 24.38 11.80
C ASP A 20 30.45 24.34 11.64
N ALA A 21 29.98 23.90 10.45
CA ALA A 21 28.54 23.77 10.17
C ALA A 21 27.83 22.89 11.21
N ASP A 22 26.66 23.33 11.64
CA ASP A 22 25.79 22.54 12.51
C ASP A 22 25.11 21.39 11.77
N ALA A 23 24.54 20.47 12.51
CA ALA A 23 23.84 19.30 11.95
C ALA A 23 22.67 19.66 11.04
N ALA A 24 22.02 20.81 11.30
CA ALA A 24 20.89 21.27 10.50
C ALA A 24 21.36 21.78 9.13
N ALA A 25 22.46 22.54 9.08
CA ALA A 25 23.09 23.02 7.85
C ALA A 25 23.61 21.87 6.98
N ILE A 26 24.29 20.89 7.59
CA ILE A 26 24.75 19.66 6.91
C ILE A 26 23.57 18.92 6.28
N LYS A 27 22.50 18.68 7.03
CA LYS A 27 21.30 18.01 6.55
C LYS A 27 20.59 18.76 5.44
N LYS A 28 20.53 20.09 5.53
CA LYS A 28 19.92 20.97 4.52
C LYS A 28 20.70 20.90 3.21
N SER A 29 22.02 20.99 3.26
CA SER A 29 22.88 20.91 2.09
C SER A 29 22.80 19.54 1.41
N TYR A 30 22.87 18.46 2.18
CA TYR A 30 22.69 17.10 1.66
C TYR A 30 21.38 16.92 0.91
N ARG A 31 20.25 17.37 1.51
CA ARG A 31 18.93 17.26 0.86
C ARG A 31 18.86 18.00 -0.47
N LYS A 32 19.49 19.17 -0.56
CA LYS A 32 19.56 19.93 -1.80
C LYS A 32 20.37 19.18 -2.87
N LEU A 33 21.60 18.76 -2.53
CA LEU A 33 22.46 18.04 -3.45
C LEU A 33 21.87 16.68 -3.88
N ALA A 34 21.27 15.93 -2.95
CA ALA A 34 20.62 14.64 -3.26
C ALA A 34 19.42 14.81 -4.21
N LYS A 35 18.67 15.92 -4.10
CA LYS A 35 17.56 16.23 -5.02
C LYS A 35 18.07 16.64 -6.42
N ASP A 36 19.18 17.37 -6.47
CA ASP A 36 19.75 17.86 -7.73
C ASP A 36 20.50 16.76 -8.50
N LEU A 37 21.14 15.81 -7.77
CA LEU A 37 21.92 14.72 -8.32
C LEU A 37 21.16 13.38 -8.38
N HIS A 38 19.83 13.36 -8.17
CA HIS A 38 19.05 12.14 -8.12
C HIS A 38 19.11 11.38 -9.46
N PRO A 39 19.33 10.04 -9.45
CA PRO A 39 19.48 9.25 -10.67
C PRO A 39 18.24 9.30 -11.57
N ASP A 40 17.02 9.42 -11.03
CA ASP A 40 15.80 9.54 -11.82
C ASP A 40 15.72 10.84 -12.65
N LYS A 41 16.44 11.87 -12.22
CA LYS A 41 16.49 13.15 -12.96
C LYS A 41 17.65 13.24 -13.93
N ASN A 42 18.66 12.40 -13.74
CA ASN A 42 19.93 12.47 -14.46
C ASN A 42 20.35 11.09 -14.99
N SER A 43 19.38 10.34 -15.52
CA SER A 43 19.59 8.96 -15.99
C SER A 43 20.70 8.90 -17.07
N GLY A 44 21.76 8.12 -16.80
CA GLY A 44 22.85 7.82 -17.76
C GLY A 44 24.09 8.68 -17.64
N ASP A 45 24.16 9.69 -16.75
CA ASP A 45 25.38 10.47 -16.54
C ASP A 45 26.22 9.91 -15.39
N LYS A 46 27.24 9.13 -15.75
CA LYS A 46 28.21 8.52 -14.79
C LYS A 46 28.87 9.54 -13.87
N LYS A 47 29.10 10.76 -14.34
CA LYS A 47 29.73 11.82 -13.53
C LYS A 47 28.80 12.34 -12.44
N ILE A 48 27.49 12.39 -12.72
CA ILE A 48 26.49 12.77 -11.74
C ILE A 48 26.31 11.66 -10.71
N GLU A 49 26.33 10.40 -11.14
CA GLU A 49 26.26 9.25 -10.25
C GLU A 49 27.46 9.18 -9.29
N GLU A 50 28.68 9.43 -9.77
CA GLU A 50 29.87 9.53 -8.93
C GLU A 50 29.78 10.65 -7.91
N LYS A 51 29.27 11.83 -8.31
CA LYS A 51 29.02 12.94 -7.40
C LYS A 51 27.96 12.60 -6.35
N PHE A 52 26.89 11.92 -6.74
CA PHE A 52 25.87 11.48 -5.80
C PHE A 52 26.43 10.50 -4.76
N LYS A 53 27.27 9.55 -5.19
CA LYS A 53 27.99 8.62 -4.29
C LYS A 53 28.90 9.36 -3.32
N ALA A 54 29.66 10.35 -3.82
CA ALA A 54 30.56 11.15 -2.98
C ALA A 54 29.79 12.02 -1.96
N VAL A 55 28.65 12.60 -2.35
CA VAL A 55 27.77 13.39 -1.46
C VAL A 55 27.13 12.51 -0.38
N SER A 56 26.70 11.31 -0.73
CA SER A 56 26.12 10.36 0.23
C SER A 56 27.17 9.86 1.23
N GLU A 57 28.36 9.51 0.75
CA GLU A 57 29.53 9.13 1.59
C GLU A 57 29.90 10.25 2.57
N ALA A 58 29.96 11.49 2.09
CA ALA A 58 30.27 12.65 2.90
C ALA A 58 29.23 12.87 4.00
N TYR A 59 27.94 12.74 3.68
CA TYR A 59 26.87 12.89 4.66
C TYR A 59 26.91 11.82 5.73
N ASP A 60 27.13 10.57 5.35
CA ASP A 60 27.22 9.42 6.28
C ASP A 60 28.31 9.61 7.34
N VAL A 61 29.40 10.28 6.99
CA VAL A 61 30.51 10.52 7.93
C VAL A 61 30.24 11.75 8.81
N VAL A 62 29.79 12.89 8.24
CA VAL A 62 29.72 14.14 9.00
C VAL A 62 28.35 14.37 9.68
N SER A 63 27.33 13.56 9.37
CA SER A 63 26.03 13.67 10.02
C SER A 63 25.97 13.00 11.41
N ASP A 64 26.80 11.99 11.65
CA ASP A 64 26.92 11.33 12.95
C ASP A 64 27.99 12.03 13.80
N PRO A 65 27.69 12.47 15.03
CA PRO A 65 28.63 13.19 15.88
C PRO A 65 29.91 12.43 16.19
N LYS A 66 29.84 11.11 16.32
CA LYS A 66 31.03 10.29 16.63
C LYS A 66 31.93 10.16 15.40
N ARG A 67 31.35 9.81 14.24
CA ARG A 67 32.09 9.67 12.98
C ARG A 67 32.68 11.00 12.54
N ARG A 68 31.94 12.11 12.76
CA ARG A 68 32.44 13.47 12.51
C ARG A 68 33.66 13.78 13.35
N ALA A 69 33.61 13.47 14.66
CA ALA A 69 34.75 13.70 15.56
C ALA A 69 35.97 12.86 15.16
N GLU A 70 35.77 11.58 14.82
CA GLU A 70 36.86 10.69 14.33
C GLU A 70 37.44 11.19 13.02
N TYR A 71 36.62 11.67 12.10
CA TYR A 71 37.06 12.26 10.83
C TYR A 71 37.83 13.58 11.04
N ASP A 72 37.34 14.46 11.90
CA ASP A 72 37.97 15.73 12.22
C ASP A 72 39.30 15.51 12.96
N GLU A 73 39.37 14.51 13.85
CA GLU A 73 40.61 14.10 14.53
C GLU A 73 41.61 13.54 13.52
N ALA A 74 41.19 12.64 12.64
CA ALA A 74 42.02 12.07 11.60
C ALA A 74 42.62 13.16 10.69
N ARG A 75 41.85 14.19 10.35
CA ARG A 75 42.34 15.33 9.55
C ARG A 75 43.25 16.28 10.31
N ARG A 76 43.10 16.39 11.63
CA ARG A 76 44.01 17.21 12.48
C ARG A 76 45.41 16.62 12.55
N TYR A 77 45.49 15.32 12.67
CA TYR A 77 46.80 14.62 12.84
C TYR A 77 47.49 14.27 11.55
N GLY A 78 46.85 14.46 10.40
CA GLY A 78 47.44 14.41 9.05
C GLY A 78 48.22 13.12 8.75
N ALA A 79 48.38 12.80 7.48
CA ALA A 79 49.21 11.69 6.99
C ALA A 79 50.71 11.79 7.30
N GLY A 80 51.10 12.60 8.28
CA GLY A 80 52.49 12.96 8.56
C GLY A 80 53.01 12.75 10.00
N SER A 81 52.22 12.15 10.91
CA SER A 81 52.78 11.83 12.24
C SER A 81 53.38 10.46 12.30
N PRO A 82 54.72 10.32 12.50
CA PRO A 82 55.36 9.04 12.69
C PRO A 82 55.16 8.57 14.12
N MET A 83 54.02 8.05 14.43
CA MET A 83 53.80 7.33 15.71
C MET A 83 53.83 5.83 15.45
N GLY A 84 54.94 5.41 14.91
CA GLY A 84 55.43 4.04 14.96
C GLY A 84 56.34 3.86 16.15
N GLY A 85 55.77 3.54 17.31
CA GLY A 85 56.54 3.33 18.54
C GLY A 85 56.00 2.13 19.30
N ALA A 86 56.54 0.96 18.96
CA ALA A 86 56.84 -0.17 19.81
C ALA A 86 55.83 -0.64 20.87
N ARG A 87 55.20 -1.78 20.60
CA ARG A 87 55.28 -2.88 21.61
C ARG A 87 55.38 -4.22 20.88
N ARG A 88 56.59 -4.75 20.87
CA ARG A 88 56.95 -6.11 20.57
C ARG A 88 56.34 -7.05 21.62
N GLY A 89 55.59 -8.02 21.22
CA GLY A 89 55.25 -9.21 22.01
C GLY A 89 55.20 -10.40 21.04
N PRO A 90 55.73 -11.59 21.42
CA PRO A 90 56.20 -12.54 20.44
C PRO A 90 55.20 -13.63 20.06
N GLN A 91 55.36 -14.07 18.82
CA GLN A 91 55.19 -15.47 18.37
C GLN A 91 53.79 -16.08 18.33
N GLY A 92 53.45 -16.48 17.11
CA GLY A 92 52.68 -17.69 16.97
C GLY A 92 51.69 -17.80 15.82
N ARG A 93 52.15 -18.37 14.75
CA ARG A 93 51.51 -19.27 13.75
C ARG A 93 50.80 -18.69 12.53
N PRO A 94 51.15 -19.23 11.38
CA PRO A 94 50.54 -18.91 10.07
C PRO A 94 49.32 -19.83 9.85
N GLY A 95 48.18 -19.24 9.55
CA GLY A 95 47.00 -19.94 9.07
C GLY A 95 46.54 -19.29 7.77
N GLY A 96 46.84 -19.95 6.65
CA GLY A 96 46.49 -19.52 5.33
C GLY A 96 44.98 -19.60 5.09
N PHE A 97 44.45 -18.62 4.40
CA PHE A 97 43.12 -18.67 3.78
C PHE A 97 43.30 -19.04 2.30
N PRO A 98 42.67 -20.12 1.83
CA PRO A 98 42.58 -20.41 0.40
C PRO A 98 41.30 -19.83 -0.16
N GLY A 99 41.35 -19.28 -1.34
CA GLY A 99 40.23 -19.22 -2.23
C GLY A 99 39.65 -17.85 -2.48
N GLY A 100 40.17 -17.21 -3.54
CA GLY A 100 39.49 -16.12 -4.21
C GLY A 100 38.21 -16.62 -4.85
N GLN A 101 37.14 -15.91 -4.61
CA GLN A 101 35.97 -15.89 -5.48
C GLN A 101 35.70 -14.44 -5.86
N ASN A 102 35.74 -14.18 -7.17
CA ASN A 102 35.30 -12.96 -7.79
C ASN A 102 33.79 -12.80 -7.51
N VAL A 103 33.44 -11.93 -6.60
CA VAL A 103 32.08 -11.45 -6.45
C VAL A 103 31.94 -10.18 -7.29
N ASN A 104 31.11 -10.27 -8.32
CA ASN A 104 30.76 -9.15 -9.19
C ASN A 104 30.11 -8.03 -8.37
N ALA A 105 30.60 -6.81 -8.58
CA ALA A 105 30.15 -5.60 -7.90
C ALA A 105 28.66 -5.23 -8.19
N GLU A 106 28.01 -5.89 -9.15
CA GLU A 106 26.63 -5.62 -9.55
C GLU A 106 25.57 -6.29 -8.66
N ASP A 107 25.89 -7.41 -8.00
CA ASP A 107 24.98 -8.09 -7.07
C ASP A 107 24.94 -7.45 -5.66
N MET A 108 25.80 -6.48 -5.39
CA MET A 108 25.96 -5.85 -4.08
C MET A 108 25.11 -4.57 -3.91
N PHE A 109 24.39 -4.13 -4.96
CA PHE A 109 23.60 -2.89 -4.97
C PHE A 109 22.07 -3.11 -4.98
N GLY A 110 21.61 -4.35 -4.83
CA GLY A 110 20.20 -4.69 -4.70
C GLY A 110 19.73 -4.70 -3.24
N GLY A 111 19.26 -3.56 -2.73
CA GLY A 111 18.24 -3.51 -1.69
C GLY A 111 18.51 -4.13 -0.31
N GLY A 112 19.72 -4.08 0.22
CA GLY A 112 20.02 -4.49 1.59
C GLY A 112 20.55 -3.31 2.41
N ASP A 113 20.09 -3.18 3.65
CA ASP A 113 20.47 -2.15 4.60
C ASP A 113 22.01 -2.06 4.76
N LEU A 114 22.61 -1.03 4.15
CA LEU A 114 24.05 -0.73 4.22
C LEU A 114 24.58 -0.59 5.66
N SER A 115 23.70 -0.44 6.62
CA SER A 115 24.00 -0.34 8.05
C SER A 115 24.52 -1.65 8.61
N ASP A 116 24.09 -2.82 8.11
CA ASP A 116 24.49 -4.13 8.59
C ASP A 116 25.88 -4.55 8.05
N ILE A 117 26.24 -4.11 6.86
CA ILE A 117 27.55 -4.45 6.24
C ILE A 117 28.68 -3.63 6.87
N PHE A 118 28.39 -2.37 7.22
CA PHE A 118 29.36 -1.49 7.88
C PHE A 118 29.55 -1.82 9.37
N GLY A 119 28.50 -2.32 10.04
CA GLY A 119 28.57 -2.77 11.44
C GLY A 119 29.45 -4.01 11.64
N GLY A 120 29.60 -4.85 10.60
CA GLY A 120 30.38 -6.08 10.67
C GLY A 120 31.89 -5.92 10.48
N LEU A 121 32.34 -4.83 9.83
CA LEU A 121 33.76 -4.65 9.45
C LEU A 121 34.54 -3.78 10.46
N PHE A 122 33.86 -2.92 11.24
CA PHE A 122 34.49 -1.99 12.18
C PHE A 122 34.10 -2.20 13.65
N GLY A 123 33.19 -3.11 13.93
CA GLY A 123 32.80 -3.46 15.30
C GLY A 123 33.63 -4.64 15.81
N GLY A 124 34.68 -4.40 16.58
CA GLY A 124 35.23 -5.43 17.45
C GLY A 124 34.10 -6.09 18.25
N ALA A 125 34.15 -7.39 18.44
CA ALA A 125 33.16 -8.29 19.03
C ALA A 125 32.20 -7.59 20.03
N ARG A 126 31.21 -6.84 19.52
CA ARG A 126 30.07 -6.42 20.33
C ARG A 126 29.30 -7.70 20.64
N GLN A 127 29.32 -8.07 21.90
CA GLN A 127 28.42 -9.06 22.44
C GLN A 127 27.04 -8.77 21.86
N ARG A 128 26.63 -9.57 20.85
CA ARG A 128 25.31 -9.41 20.20
C ARG A 128 24.29 -9.53 21.31
N GLY A 129 23.62 -8.43 21.61
CA GLY A 129 22.51 -8.46 22.57
C GLY A 129 21.47 -9.49 22.12
N PRO A 130 20.60 -9.91 23.03
CA PRO A 130 19.56 -10.90 22.75
C PRO A 130 18.74 -10.52 21.51
N ARG A 131 18.56 -11.45 20.57
CA ARG A 131 17.87 -11.21 19.31
C ARG A 131 16.35 -11.24 19.48
N LYS A 132 15.67 -10.24 18.93
CA LYS A 132 14.22 -10.22 18.80
C LYS A 132 13.73 -11.50 18.09
N GLY A 133 12.60 -12.07 18.52
CA GLY A 133 11.93 -13.18 17.85
C GLY A 133 11.51 -12.81 16.42
N SER A 134 11.43 -13.82 15.56
CA SER A 134 10.97 -13.64 14.16
C SER A 134 9.49 -13.30 14.13
N ASP A 135 9.11 -12.48 13.17
CA ASP A 135 7.71 -12.19 12.89
C ASP A 135 7.03 -13.42 12.25
N LEU A 136 5.74 -13.59 12.53
CA LEU A 136 4.90 -14.64 11.94
C LEU A 136 3.90 -14.02 10.98
N GLU A 137 3.51 -14.78 9.97
CA GLU A 137 2.47 -14.39 9.02
C GLU A 137 1.44 -15.50 8.88
N THR A 138 0.18 -15.13 8.85
CA THR A 138 -0.95 -16.06 8.66
C THR A 138 -2.04 -15.39 7.84
N SER A 139 -2.91 -16.20 7.22
CA SER A 139 -4.08 -15.72 6.50
C SER A 139 -5.33 -16.25 7.15
N VAL A 140 -6.37 -15.41 7.21
CA VAL A 140 -7.69 -15.80 7.71
C VAL A 140 -8.76 -15.37 6.71
N THR A 141 -9.79 -16.21 6.54
CA THR A 141 -10.97 -15.84 5.77
C THR A 141 -12.11 -15.59 6.75
N ILE A 142 -12.75 -14.43 6.61
CA ILE A 142 -13.91 -14.03 7.43
C ILE A 142 -15.13 -13.80 6.54
N THR A 143 -16.32 -13.81 7.12
CA THR A 143 -17.54 -13.48 6.39
C THR A 143 -17.60 -11.98 6.08
N PHE A 144 -18.48 -11.60 5.17
CA PHE A 144 -18.74 -10.20 4.86
C PHE A 144 -19.22 -9.44 6.10
N GLU A 145 -20.16 -10.03 6.84
CA GLU A 145 -20.72 -9.46 8.08
C GLU A 145 -19.65 -9.27 9.16
N ASP A 146 -18.78 -10.28 9.34
CA ASP A 146 -17.64 -10.17 10.27
C ASP A 146 -16.71 -9.03 9.89
N SER A 147 -16.53 -8.79 8.59
CA SER A 147 -15.71 -7.68 8.12
C SER A 147 -16.30 -6.30 8.46
N ILE A 148 -17.64 -6.23 8.56
CA ILE A 148 -18.36 -5.00 8.90
C ILE A 148 -18.37 -4.77 10.41
N HIS A 149 -18.70 -5.81 11.21
CA HIS A 149 -18.88 -5.70 12.66
C HIS A 149 -17.60 -5.91 13.45
N GLY A 150 -16.60 -6.55 12.83
CA GLY A 150 -15.44 -7.08 13.52
C GLY A 150 -15.74 -8.41 14.20
N VAL A 151 -14.70 -9.21 14.35
CA VAL A 151 -14.80 -10.56 14.92
C VAL A 151 -13.56 -10.89 15.73
N THR A 152 -13.71 -11.76 16.71
CA THR A 152 -12.59 -12.34 17.45
C THR A 152 -12.43 -13.81 17.08
N LEU A 153 -11.28 -14.15 16.50
CA LEU A 153 -11.00 -15.49 15.98
C LEU A 153 -9.92 -16.20 16.79
N PRO A 154 -10.12 -17.47 17.15
CA PRO A 154 -9.04 -18.30 17.69
C PRO A 154 -8.10 -18.73 16.54
N LEU A 155 -6.83 -18.39 16.65
CA LEU A 155 -5.79 -18.77 15.69
C LEU A 155 -4.88 -19.82 16.32
N ARG A 156 -4.60 -20.88 15.56
CA ARG A 156 -3.62 -21.90 15.93
C ARG A 156 -2.32 -21.59 15.20
N LEU A 157 -1.31 -21.19 15.95
CA LEU A 157 0.01 -20.89 15.42
C LEU A 157 1.03 -21.92 15.91
N SER A 158 2.20 -21.94 15.30
CA SER A 158 3.33 -22.75 15.77
C SER A 158 3.76 -22.39 17.21
N THR A 159 3.48 -21.17 17.64
CA THR A 159 3.78 -20.63 18.98
C THR A 159 2.65 -20.88 20.00
N GLY A 160 1.54 -21.50 19.58
CA GLY A 160 0.37 -21.76 20.44
C GLY A 160 -0.93 -21.12 19.92
N ASN A 161 -1.98 -21.29 20.71
CA ASN A 161 -3.29 -20.73 20.38
C ASN A 161 -3.37 -19.29 20.86
N ILE A 162 -3.80 -18.40 19.98
CA ILE A 162 -4.05 -17.00 20.34
C ILE A 162 -5.45 -16.58 19.89
N SER A 163 -6.02 -15.60 20.59
CA SER A 163 -7.26 -14.95 20.17
C SER A 163 -6.91 -13.64 19.47
N ALA A 164 -7.27 -13.54 18.18
CA ALA A 164 -7.02 -12.37 17.36
C ALA A 164 -8.30 -11.57 17.17
N ARG A 165 -8.30 -10.31 17.57
CA ARG A 165 -9.42 -9.38 17.32
C ARG A 165 -9.23 -8.69 15.98
N ILE A 166 -10.13 -8.96 15.05
CA ILE A 166 -10.25 -8.26 13.77
C ILE A 166 -11.18 -7.06 13.97
N PRO A 167 -10.74 -5.83 13.71
CA PRO A 167 -11.54 -4.64 13.93
C PRO A 167 -12.71 -4.55 12.94
N ALA A 168 -13.79 -3.86 13.34
CA ALA A 168 -14.90 -3.54 12.46
C ALA A 168 -14.43 -2.69 11.27
N GLY A 169 -15.02 -2.98 10.11
CA GLY A 169 -14.71 -2.27 8.88
C GLY A 169 -13.38 -2.66 8.23
N VAL A 170 -12.81 -3.82 8.55
CA VAL A 170 -11.63 -4.36 7.87
C VAL A 170 -11.93 -4.55 6.38
N LYS A 171 -10.95 -4.28 5.51
CA LYS A 171 -11.08 -4.46 4.06
C LYS A 171 -10.55 -5.82 3.64
N ASN A 172 -10.98 -6.28 2.45
CA ASN A 172 -10.35 -7.44 1.82
C ASN A 172 -8.86 -7.16 1.58
N ASP A 173 -8.01 -8.17 1.75
CA ASP A 173 -6.55 -8.13 1.64
C ASP A 173 -5.87 -7.15 2.62
N GLN A 174 -6.57 -6.76 3.67
CA GLN A 174 -5.99 -5.89 4.70
C GLN A 174 -5.07 -6.70 5.61
N ARG A 175 -3.85 -6.20 5.79
CA ARG A 175 -2.86 -6.75 6.71
C ARG A 175 -3.00 -6.12 8.09
N ILE A 176 -3.17 -6.95 9.13
CA ILE A 176 -3.32 -6.54 10.53
C ILE A 176 -2.08 -7.01 11.29
N ARG A 177 -1.46 -6.11 12.07
CA ARG A 177 -0.31 -6.41 12.92
C ARG A 177 -0.74 -6.59 14.36
N LEU A 178 -0.42 -7.72 14.95
CA LEU A 178 -0.54 -7.97 16.38
C LEU A 178 0.86 -7.97 17.03
N LYS A 179 1.17 -6.89 17.72
CA LYS A 179 2.49 -6.66 18.32
C LYS A 179 2.83 -7.72 19.37
N GLY A 180 4.04 -8.27 19.29
CA GLY A 180 4.56 -9.23 20.26
C GLY A 180 3.86 -10.60 20.25
N LYS A 181 3.17 -10.96 19.14
CA LYS A 181 2.49 -12.25 18.96
C LYS A 181 3.19 -13.15 17.92
N GLY A 182 4.42 -12.82 17.54
CA GLY A 182 5.29 -13.65 16.73
C GLY A 182 6.05 -14.71 17.54
N GLN A 183 7.19 -15.17 17.02
CA GLN A 183 8.04 -16.11 17.72
C GLN A 183 8.69 -15.47 18.95
N ALA A 184 8.96 -16.30 19.98
CA ALA A 184 9.71 -15.84 21.13
C ALA A 184 11.12 -15.40 20.72
N GLY A 185 11.61 -14.31 21.32
CA GLY A 185 13.00 -13.90 21.20
C GLY A 185 13.93 -14.72 22.09
N GLU A 186 15.23 -14.47 21.97
CA GLU A 186 16.23 -14.99 22.91
C GLU A 186 15.94 -14.48 24.33
N PRO A 187 16.43 -15.16 25.40
CA PRO A 187 16.26 -14.70 26.78
C PRO A 187 16.65 -13.23 26.96
N GLY A 188 15.67 -12.39 27.35
CA GLY A 188 15.85 -10.94 27.48
C GLY A 188 15.50 -10.11 26.23
N ALA A 189 15.12 -10.74 25.12
CA ALA A 189 14.67 -10.03 23.90
C ALA A 189 13.14 -10.12 23.74
N PRO A 190 12.50 -9.11 23.10
CA PRO A 190 11.08 -9.14 22.84
C PRO A 190 10.72 -10.19 21.77
N ALA A 191 9.48 -10.71 21.84
CA ALA A 191 8.92 -11.54 20.78
C ALA A 191 8.75 -10.75 19.49
N GLY A 192 8.70 -11.45 18.36
CA GLY A 192 8.29 -10.92 17.07
C GLY A 192 6.83 -10.50 17.04
N ASP A 193 6.36 -10.05 15.89
CA ASP A 193 4.97 -9.64 15.67
C ASP A 193 4.25 -10.69 14.82
N LEU A 194 2.93 -10.74 14.94
CA LEU A 194 2.10 -11.54 14.04
C LEU A 194 1.42 -10.62 13.03
N PHE A 195 1.53 -10.95 11.77
CA PHE A 195 0.80 -10.32 10.68
C PHE A 195 -0.31 -11.24 10.19
N ILE A 196 -1.51 -10.72 10.12
CA ILE A 196 -2.71 -11.45 9.67
C ILE A 196 -3.17 -10.80 8.38
N ASN A 197 -3.17 -11.55 7.29
CA ASN A 197 -3.79 -11.16 6.02
C ASN A 197 -5.24 -11.59 6.04
N VAL A 198 -6.15 -10.62 5.95
CA VAL A 198 -7.59 -10.87 6.06
C VAL A 198 -8.20 -10.97 4.66
N ALA A 199 -8.73 -12.15 4.31
CA ALA A 199 -9.58 -12.34 3.14
C ALA A 199 -11.05 -12.25 3.56
N VAL A 200 -11.87 -11.52 2.80
CA VAL A 200 -13.30 -11.36 3.06
C VAL A 200 -14.09 -12.13 2.00
N SER A 201 -14.94 -13.06 2.45
CA SER A 201 -15.85 -13.78 1.55
C SER A 201 -16.90 -12.83 0.94
N PRO A 202 -17.23 -12.96 -0.35
CA PRO A 202 -18.26 -12.14 -0.96
C PRO A 202 -19.64 -12.44 -0.36
N HIS A 203 -20.50 -11.41 -0.24
CA HIS A 203 -21.88 -11.59 0.17
C HIS A 203 -22.78 -11.71 -1.08
N PRO A 204 -23.82 -12.59 -1.08
CA PRO A 204 -24.67 -12.81 -2.26
C PRO A 204 -25.49 -11.60 -2.69
N VAL A 205 -25.75 -10.66 -1.77
CA VAL A 205 -26.64 -9.50 -2.02
C VAL A 205 -25.89 -8.18 -1.91
N PHE A 206 -24.98 -8.07 -0.95
CA PHE A 206 -24.31 -6.80 -0.66
C PHE A 206 -22.88 -6.79 -1.20
N GLY A 207 -22.50 -5.63 -1.75
CA GLY A 207 -21.11 -5.28 -2.03
C GLY A 207 -20.62 -4.17 -1.10
N ARG A 208 -19.36 -3.79 -1.24
CA ARG A 208 -18.75 -2.72 -0.44
C ARG A 208 -17.90 -1.81 -1.29
N ASP A 209 -18.07 -0.51 -1.11
CA ASP A 209 -17.22 0.55 -1.69
C ASP A 209 -16.79 1.52 -0.59
N GLY A 210 -15.55 1.36 -0.14
CA GLY A 210 -15.03 2.12 0.99
C GLY A 210 -15.78 1.80 2.30
N ASP A 211 -16.45 2.80 2.86
CA ASP A 211 -17.33 2.64 4.03
C ASP A 211 -18.82 2.52 3.64
N ASN A 212 -19.15 2.64 2.35
CA ASN A 212 -20.49 2.41 1.86
C ASN A 212 -20.72 0.93 1.54
N LEU A 213 -21.93 0.47 1.79
CA LEU A 213 -22.45 -0.78 1.25
C LEU A 213 -23.14 -0.52 -0.08
N THR A 214 -23.17 -1.51 -0.95
CA THR A 214 -23.86 -1.43 -2.24
C THR A 214 -24.83 -2.59 -2.38
N VAL A 215 -25.96 -2.34 -3.01
CA VAL A 215 -26.94 -3.37 -3.35
C VAL A 215 -27.56 -3.08 -4.71
N LEU A 216 -27.75 -4.13 -5.50
CA LEU A 216 -28.49 -4.06 -6.75
C LEU A 216 -29.91 -4.55 -6.51
N VAL A 217 -30.90 -3.68 -6.78
CA VAL A 217 -32.30 -3.97 -6.55
C VAL A 217 -33.04 -4.03 -7.88
N PRO A 218 -33.58 -5.21 -8.26
CA PRO A 218 -34.44 -5.31 -9.43
C PRO A 218 -35.77 -4.59 -9.16
N ILE A 219 -36.20 -3.77 -10.12
CA ILE A 219 -37.48 -3.07 -10.12
C ILE A 219 -38.25 -3.43 -11.37
N ARG A 220 -39.57 -3.30 -11.31
CA ARG A 220 -40.41 -3.50 -12.47
C ARG A 220 -40.39 -2.28 -13.40
N PHE A 221 -40.71 -2.50 -14.66
CA PHE A 221 -40.79 -1.43 -15.65
C PHE A 221 -41.80 -0.34 -15.24
N GLU A 222 -43.01 -0.74 -14.77
CA GLU A 222 -44.02 0.22 -14.33
C GLU A 222 -43.59 1.05 -13.11
N GLU A 223 -42.76 0.45 -12.20
CA GLU A 223 -42.19 1.18 -11.07
C GLU A 223 -41.18 2.23 -11.53
N ALA A 224 -40.38 1.88 -12.56
CA ALA A 224 -39.42 2.80 -13.14
C ALA A 224 -40.09 3.99 -13.86
N VAL A 225 -41.20 3.72 -14.58
CA VAL A 225 -41.91 4.73 -15.35
C VAL A 225 -42.77 5.68 -14.45
N ASN A 226 -43.51 5.09 -13.51
CA ASN A 226 -44.49 5.86 -12.70
C ASN A 226 -43.87 6.34 -11.38
N GLY A 227 -42.71 5.81 -11.00
CA GLY A 227 -42.19 5.94 -9.66
C GLY A 227 -42.88 5.01 -8.65
N ALA A 228 -42.14 4.62 -7.62
CA ALA A 228 -42.66 3.71 -6.61
C ALA A 228 -41.94 3.89 -5.27
N ASP A 229 -42.53 3.39 -4.21
CA ASP A 229 -41.89 3.20 -2.94
C ASP A 229 -41.48 1.73 -2.81
N ILE A 230 -40.19 1.44 -2.90
CA ILE A 230 -39.66 0.07 -2.86
C ILE A 230 -39.05 -0.25 -1.50
N LYS A 231 -39.17 -1.50 -1.06
CA LYS A 231 -38.49 -2.01 0.13
C LYS A 231 -37.13 -2.57 -0.25
N VAL A 232 -36.08 -2.05 0.34
CA VAL A 232 -34.70 -2.42 0.10
C VAL A 232 -34.14 -3.11 1.34
N PRO A 233 -33.54 -4.31 1.23
CA PRO A 233 -32.87 -4.95 2.34
C PRO A 233 -31.69 -4.11 2.81
N VAL A 234 -31.41 -4.14 4.09
CA VAL A 234 -30.19 -3.59 4.71
C VAL A 234 -29.46 -4.73 5.40
N LEU A 235 -28.16 -4.59 5.58
CA LEU A 235 -27.35 -5.66 6.19
C LEU A 235 -27.84 -5.93 7.62
N ASP A 236 -28.13 -4.84 8.36
CA ASP A 236 -28.59 -4.91 9.74
C ASP A 236 -29.94 -4.23 9.92
N GLY A 237 -30.89 -5.00 10.40
CA GLY A 237 -32.22 -4.52 10.77
C GLY A 237 -33.29 -4.67 9.68
N PRO A 238 -34.44 -4.00 9.84
CA PRO A 238 -35.55 -4.12 8.91
C PRO A 238 -35.25 -3.40 7.60
N ALA A 239 -35.85 -3.90 6.50
CA ALA A 239 -35.79 -3.29 5.19
C ALA A 239 -36.22 -1.81 5.25
N VAL A 240 -35.55 -0.96 4.49
CA VAL A 240 -35.87 0.47 4.38
C VAL A 240 -36.70 0.73 3.14
N THR A 241 -37.61 1.71 3.20
CA THR A 241 -38.36 2.15 2.04
C THR A 241 -37.60 3.27 1.33
N ILE A 242 -37.42 3.12 0.03
CA ILE A 242 -36.79 4.12 -0.84
C ILE A 242 -37.78 4.53 -1.92
N ARG A 243 -37.98 5.84 -2.06
CA ARG A 243 -38.81 6.38 -3.13
C ARG A 243 -38.02 6.49 -4.42
N ILE A 244 -38.52 5.84 -5.46
CA ILE A 244 -38.02 5.92 -6.83
C ILE A 244 -38.86 6.95 -7.58
N PRO A 245 -38.28 8.03 -8.12
CA PRO A 245 -39.02 9.01 -8.93
C PRO A 245 -39.43 8.41 -10.29
N ALA A 246 -40.49 8.96 -10.85
CA ALA A 246 -40.93 8.60 -12.18
C ALA A 246 -39.82 8.87 -13.22
N GLY A 247 -39.71 8.01 -14.22
CA GLY A 247 -38.66 8.10 -15.27
C GLY A 247 -37.27 7.63 -14.79
N THR A 248 -37.20 6.82 -13.74
CA THR A 248 -35.93 6.26 -13.24
C THR A 248 -35.32 5.32 -14.28
N LYS A 249 -34.04 5.54 -14.61
CA LYS A 249 -33.29 4.71 -15.57
C LYS A 249 -32.56 3.58 -14.85
N THR A 250 -32.30 2.47 -15.56
CA THR A 250 -31.39 1.41 -15.11
C THR A 250 -30.03 2.01 -14.71
N GLY A 251 -29.46 1.53 -13.59
CA GLY A 251 -28.21 2.04 -13.06
C GLY A 251 -28.36 3.30 -12.20
N ALA A 252 -29.57 3.87 -12.06
CA ALA A 252 -29.81 4.97 -11.14
C ALA A 252 -29.45 4.58 -9.71
N LYS A 253 -28.80 5.51 -8.98
CA LYS A 253 -28.31 5.26 -7.63
C LYS A 253 -29.08 6.11 -6.61
N PHE A 254 -29.55 5.44 -5.56
CA PHE A 254 -30.22 6.06 -4.42
C PHE A 254 -29.39 5.79 -3.17
N ARG A 255 -29.55 6.64 -2.15
CA ARG A 255 -28.76 6.56 -0.94
C ARG A 255 -29.64 6.45 0.30
N ALA A 256 -29.48 5.36 1.04
CA ALA A 256 -30.00 5.20 2.39
C ALA A 256 -28.91 5.58 3.40
N ARG A 257 -29.06 6.74 4.03
CA ARG A 257 -28.07 7.32 4.92
C ARG A 257 -27.85 6.46 6.17
N GLY A 258 -26.56 6.33 6.59
CA GLY A 258 -26.18 5.64 7.81
C GLY A 258 -26.41 4.12 7.81
N LYS A 259 -26.65 3.50 6.62
CA LYS A 259 -26.86 2.06 6.46
C LYS A 259 -25.66 1.34 5.85
N GLY A 260 -24.46 1.96 5.91
CA GLY A 260 -23.19 1.38 5.54
C GLY A 260 -22.39 0.86 6.75
N VAL A 261 -21.08 0.78 6.61
CA VAL A 261 -20.18 0.38 7.69
C VAL A 261 -20.24 1.38 8.84
N VAL A 262 -20.50 0.88 10.05
CA VAL A 262 -20.54 1.71 11.24
C VAL A 262 -19.13 1.93 11.79
N ARG A 263 -18.72 3.19 11.90
CA ARG A 263 -17.49 3.61 12.57
C ARG A 263 -17.79 4.59 13.69
N PRO A 264 -16.91 4.71 14.72
CA PRO A 264 -17.13 5.62 15.84
C PRO A 264 -17.36 7.07 15.43
N GLU A 265 -16.65 7.54 14.40
CA GLU A 265 -16.70 8.94 13.98
C GLU A 265 -17.72 9.20 12.85
N LYS A 266 -17.98 8.21 12.01
CA LYS A 266 -18.84 8.37 10.83
C LYS A 266 -19.32 7.02 10.31
N SER A 267 -20.62 6.85 10.18
CA SER A 267 -21.21 5.71 9.48
C SER A 267 -21.22 5.95 7.96
N GLY A 268 -20.98 4.91 7.20
CA GLY A 268 -21.17 4.89 5.76
C GLY A 268 -22.67 4.83 5.41
N ASP A 269 -22.98 4.85 4.12
CA ASP A 269 -24.34 4.80 3.58
C ASP A 269 -24.54 3.49 2.80
N LEU A 270 -25.80 3.11 2.57
CA LEU A 270 -26.15 2.08 1.60
C LEU A 270 -26.45 2.75 0.25
N ILE A 271 -25.71 2.40 -0.77
CA ILE A 271 -25.91 2.83 -2.14
C ILE A 271 -26.73 1.76 -2.86
N VAL A 272 -27.95 2.13 -3.21
CA VAL A 272 -28.92 1.28 -3.90
C VAL A 272 -28.87 1.59 -5.38
N SER A 273 -28.42 0.64 -6.18
CA SER A 273 -28.50 0.73 -7.64
C SER A 273 -29.73 -0.05 -8.10
N VAL A 274 -30.52 0.54 -8.99
CA VAL A 274 -31.69 -0.15 -9.52
C VAL A 274 -31.43 -0.71 -10.91
N ASP A 275 -32.03 -1.88 -11.17
CA ASP A 275 -32.00 -2.51 -12.48
C ASP A 275 -33.44 -2.92 -12.89
N ILE A 276 -33.81 -2.67 -14.15
CA ILE A 276 -35.14 -2.95 -14.64
C ILE A 276 -35.21 -4.44 -14.99
N ALA A 277 -35.97 -5.20 -14.21
CA ALA A 277 -36.14 -6.63 -14.40
C ALA A 277 -37.09 -6.92 -15.58
N VAL A 278 -36.62 -7.77 -16.49
CA VAL A 278 -37.47 -8.27 -17.60
C VAL A 278 -38.00 -9.65 -17.20
N PRO A 279 -39.33 -9.85 -17.19
CA PRO A 279 -39.92 -11.14 -16.88
C PRO A 279 -39.57 -12.17 -17.95
N GLY A 280 -39.17 -13.40 -17.54
CA GLY A 280 -38.77 -14.46 -18.49
C GLY A 280 -39.92 -14.99 -19.35
N GLU A 281 -41.11 -15.16 -18.75
CA GLU A 281 -42.30 -15.64 -19.44
C GLU A 281 -43.48 -14.69 -19.26
N LEU A 282 -44.22 -14.46 -20.35
CA LEU A 282 -45.40 -13.63 -20.37
C LEU A 282 -46.63 -14.43 -20.76
N SER A 283 -47.73 -14.24 -20.06
CA SER A 283 -49.03 -14.76 -20.45
C SER A 283 -49.51 -14.16 -21.77
N ALA A 284 -50.47 -14.79 -22.43
CA ALA A 284 -51.06 -14.25 -23.66
C ALA A 284 -51.67 -12.83 -23.44
N ALA A 285 -52.32 -12.62 -22.29
CA ALA A 285 -52.85 -11.31 -21.92
C ALA A 285 -51.75 -10.23 -21.75
N ALA A 286 -50.63 -10.61 -21.09
CA ALA A 286 -49.50 -9.71 -20.93
C ALA A 286 -48.82 -9.36 -22.25
N LYS A 287 -48.69 -10.33 -23.18
CA LYS A 287 -48.16 -10.09 -24.54
C LYS A 287 -49.03 -9.13 -25.31
N LYS A 288 -50.39 -9.24 -25.22
CA LYS A 288 -51.32 -8.34 -25.84
C LYS A 288 -51.17 -6.94 -25.32
N ALA A 289 -51.17 -6.78 -23.97
CA ALA A 289 -50.98 -5.45 -23.34
C ALA A 289 -49.63 -4.80 -23.74
N LEU A 290 -48.56 -5.63 -23.85
CA LEU A 290 -47.24 -5.14 -24.30
C LEU A 290 -47.27 -4.65 -25.77
N ALA A 291 -48.01 -5.35 -26.65
CA ALA A 291 -48.20 -4.91 -28.03
C ALA A 291 -48.95 -3.58 -28.10
N GLU A 292 -50.02 -3.41 -27.31
CA GLU A 292 -50.76 -2.16 -27.20
C GLU A 292 -49.88 -1.02 -26.67
N PHE A 293 -49.06 -1.29 -25.66
CA PHE A 293 -48.04 -0.33 -25.14
C PHE A 293 -47.04 0.06 -26.22
N THR A 294 -46.51 -0.90 -26.98
CA THR A 294 -45.54 -0.65 -28.07
C THR A 294 -46.17 0.25 -29.15
N THR A 295 -47.45 0.04 -29.47
CA THR A 295 -48.17 0.91 -30.43
C THR A 295 -48.33 2.31 -29.88
N ALA A 296 -48.67 2.44 -28.61
CA ALA A 296 -48.88 3.74 -27.97
C ALA A 296 -47.54 4.51 -27.75
N THR A 297 -46.40 3.85 -27.79
CA THR A 297 -45.09 4.48 -27.62
C THR A 297 -44.22 4.39 -28.88
N PHE A 298 -44.84 4.25 -30.07
CA PHE A 298 -44.15 4.06 -31.35
C PHE A 298 -43.15 5.17 -31.69
N ASP A 299 -43.42 6.40 -31.26
CA ASP A 299 -42.55 7.55 -31.50
C ASP A 299 -41.29 7.58 -30.65
N PHE A 300 -41.18 6.70 -29.64
CA PHE A 300 -40.03 6.60 -28.76
C PHE A 300 -39.01 5.59 -29.28
N ASP A 301 -37.92 6.07 -29.87
CA ASP A 301 -36.75 5.21 -30.19
C ASP A 301 -35.65 5.41 -29.17
N PRO A 302 -35.38 4.42 -28.32
CA PRO A 302 -34.32 4.49 -27.28
C PRO A 302 -32.90 4.57 -27.88
N ARG A 303 -32.74 4.32 -29.20
CA ARG A 303 -31.47 4.33 -29.90
C ARG A 303 -31.21 5.64 -30.66
N GLU A 304 -32.16 6.55 -30.74
CA GLU A 304 -32.05 7.79 -31.51
C GLU A 304 -30.79 8.60 -31.14
N ASP A 305 -30.58 8.80 -29.86
CA ASP A 305 -29.40 9.52 -29.37
C ASP A 305 -28.08 8.80 -29.68
N LEU A 306 -28.05 7.47 -29.58
CA LEU A 306 -26.88 6.66 -29.94
C LEU A 306 -26.56 6.81 -31.42
N MET A 307 -27.57 6.66 -32.28
CA MET A 307 -27.40 6.76 -33.74
C MET A 307 -26.98 8.18 -34.15
N ARG A 308 -27.54 9.21 -33.53
CA ARG A 308 -27.12 10.60 -33.75
C ARG A 308 -25.66 10.83 -33.41
N LYS A 309 -25.23 10.36 -32.21
CA LYS A 309 -23.84 10.52 -31.76
C LYS A 309 -22.83 9.70 -32.54
N SER A 310 -23.23 8.58 -33.12
CA SER A 310 -22.37 7.73 -33.97
C SER A 310 -22.25 8.19 -35.42
N GLY A 311 -22.99 9.24 -35.83
CA GLY A 311 -23.00 9.73 -37.20
C GLY A 311 -23.85 8.90 -38.18
N ASN A 312 -24.59 7.90 -37.70
CA ASN A 312 -25.36 6.94 -38.52
C ASN A 312 -26.87 7.30 -38.67
N LEU A 313 -27.23 8.57 -38.58
CA LEU A 313 -28.63 9.02 -38.60
C LEU A 313 -29.35 8.87 -39.96
N SER A 314 -28.71 8.36 -41.00
CA SER A 314 -29.30 8.36 -42.36
C SER A 314 -30.17 7.15 -42.71
N SER A 315 -30.37 6.17 -41.86
CA SER A 315 -31.05 4.91 -42.23
C SER A 315 -32.35 4.54 -41.51
N VAL A 316 -32.81 5.28 -40.51
CA VAL A 316 -33.95 4.83 -39.67
C VAL A 316 -35.30 5.43 -40.04
N ARG A 317 -35.37 6.45 -40.93
CA ARG A 317 -36.63 7.09 -41.39
C ARG A 317 -37.04 6.81 -42.84
N LYS A 318 -36.75 5.61 -43.35
CA LYS A 318 -37.33 5.18 -44.66
C LYS A 318 -37.91 3.78 -44.50
N GLY A 319 -39.14 3.70 -44.06
CA GLY A 319 -39.86 2.42 -44.01
C GLY A 319 -41.27 2.55 -43.48
N THR A 320 -42.07 3.47 -43.98
CA THR A 320 -43.54 3.40 -44.00
C THR A 320 -44.09 4.54 -44.85
N ASP A 321 -43.95 4.38 -46.17
CA ASP A 321 -44.89 4.91 -47.17
C ASP A 321 -44.87 3.85 -48.29
N ASP A 322 -45.79 2.91 -48.16
CA ASP A 322 -46.57 2.24 -49.21
C ASP A 322 -47.70 1.44 -48.59
#